data_31cd8cde566aebbe620ea0f4b20e85c7
#
_entry.id   31cd8cde566aebbe620ea0f4b20e85c7
#
_cell.length_a   1.000
_cell.length_b   1.000
_cell.length_c   1.000
_cell.angle_alpha   90.00
_cell.angle_beta   90.00
_cell.angle_gamma   90.00
#
_symmetry.space_group_name_H-M   'P 1'
#
loop_
_entity.id
_entity.type
_entity.pdbx_description
1 polymer ?
#
loop_
_entity_poly.entity_id
_entity_poly.type
_entity_poly.pdbx_seq_one_letter_code
_entity_poly.pdbx_strand_id
1 'polypeptide(L)'
;MKGHVYDATTNEPLAGASVTYKLKDTQGVVTDINGAYEVHLPAGGVDLVFSYVGYEDVPMPIVISKGNIMQKDVYMKESTNLLEDVVVSAGRFEQKLSDVTVSMDLIKASDIARQAPTDITSTLQTIPGVDIIDKQPSIRGGGGWTYSVGARSLVLVDGMSVLSPQNGVINWNSVPLENVQQVEVIKGASSVLYGSSALNGIINIRTARPGLTPQTRFSAYVGIYDDPDNSDYQWSDKSFWKEDKYPVKPLLRNSLFSGVRNPLYEGFDLTHSRRIGNFDVSGGLNLFTDEGYRQQGYNKRFHINGNLTYYQPDMGMKLMNYGFNVDFLSNKYGDFFIWRSPGEAYRPSPFTNMGRESNNFRIDPFFNFTNPERGTSHKVKGRFYYSADNVVRPTQSASITDILGNMGTDAQVIQNIANGDYTALQPLMTGVIKWLGSDKLSDLMDGVFGSLDNIFPNATTADYCDL
;
A
#
# COMPACT_ATOMS: atom_id res chain seq x y z
N MET A 1 -27.22 -34.55 -16.95
CA MET A 1 -28.06 -33.50 -16.36
C MET A 1 -27.57 -32.17 -16.84
N LYS A 2 -28.46 -31.22 -17.17
CA LYS A 2 -28.10 -29.86 -17.63
C LYS A 2 -29.07 -28.82 -17.04
N GLY A 3 -28.67 -27.57 -16.99
CA GLY A 3 -29.48 -26.45 -16.48
C GLY A 3 -28.65 -25.21 -16.32
N HIS A 4 -29.19 -24.25 -15.61
CA HIS A 4 -28.52 -23.00 -15.30
C HIS A 4 -28.45 -22.77 -13.80
N VAL A 5 -27.46 -22.01 -13.36
CA VAL A 5 -27.32 -21.52 -12.00
C VAL A 5 -27.52 -20.01 -12.00
N TYR A 6 -28.45 -19.56 -11.17
CA TYR A 6 -28.83 -18.14 -11.05
C TYR A 6 -28.67 -17.64 -9.61
N ASP A 7 -28.48 -16.35 -9.49
CA ASP A 7 -28.68 -15.63 -8.23
C ASP A 7 -30.17 -15.62 -7.88
N ALA A 8 -30.51 -15.99 -6.64
CA ALA A 8 -31.91 -16.07 -6.18
C ALA A 8 -32.60 -14.71 -6.03
N THR A 9 -31.84 -13.61 -5.93
CA THR A 9 -32.33 -12.25 -5.70
C THR A 9 -32.43 -11.47 -7.01
N THR A 10 -31.36 -11.52 -7.84
CA THR A 10 -31.26 -10.74 -9.07
C THR A 10 -31.72 -11.52 -10.31
N ASN A 11 -31.85 -12.83 -10.24
CA ASN A 11 -32.05 -13.75 -11.38
C ASN A 11 -30.95 -13.68 -12.46
N GLU A 12 -29.80 -13.14 -12.12
CA GLU A 12 -28.65 -13.12 -13.03
C GLU A 12 -27.92 -14.47 -13.05
N PRO A 13 -27.40 -14.89 -14.21
CA PRO A 13 -26.69 -16.16 -14.32
C PRO A 13 -25.35 -16.12 -13.59
N LEU A 14 -25.06 -17.16 -12.80
CA LEU A 14 -23.80 -17.28 -12.06
C LEU A 14 -22.76 -18.02 -12.91
N ALA A 15 -21.91 -17.27 -13.58
CA ALA A 15 -20.78 -17.79 -14.37
C ALA A 15 -19.64 -18.25 -13.46
N GLY A 16 -19.15 -19.47 -13.63
CA GLY A 16 -18.06 -20.00 -12.82
C GLY A 16 -18.53 -20.70 -11.54
N ALA A 17 -19.84 -20.92 -11.35
CA ALA A 17 -20.34 -21.72 -10.25
C ALA A 17 -19.92 -23.19 -10.42
N SER A 18 -19.47 -23.80 -9.35
CA SER A 18 -19.02 -25.19 -9.32
C SER A 18 -20.19 -26.14 -9.07
N VAL A 19 -20.32 -27.18 -9.89
CA VAL A 19 -21.30 -28.25 -9.73
C VAL A 19 -20.55 -29.54 -9.49
N THR A 20 -20.46 -29.98 -8.26
CA THR A 20 -19.64 -31.13 -7.85
C THR A 20 -20.49 -32.30 -7.37
N TYR A 21 -19.99 -33.51 -7.52
CA TYR A 21 -20.54 -34.73 -6.95
C TYR A 21 -19.43 -35.68 -6.54
N LYS A 22 -19.71 -36.51 -5.54
CA LYS A 22 -18.73 -37.45 -4.99
C LYS A 22 -19.15 -38.90 -5.31
N LEU A 23 -18.25 -39.61 -6.01
CA LEU A 23 -18.32 -41.08 -6.14
C LEU A 23 -17.16 -41.71 -5.36
N LYS A 24 -16.07 -42.09 -6.04
CA LYS A 24 -14.80 -42.45 -5.37
C LYS A 24 -13.94 -41.23 -5.17
N ASP A 25 -13.92 -40.35 -6.18
CA ASP A 25 -13.25 -39.04 -6.18
C ASP A 25 -14.30 -37.96 -6.42
N THR A 26 -13.99 -36.72 -5.98
CA THR A 26 -14.82 -35.54 -6.27
C THR A 26 -14.67 -35.20 -7.75
N GLN A 27 -15.79 -35.22 -8.48
CA GLN A 27 -15.88 -34.82 -9.88
C GLN A 27 -16.83 -33.63 -10.01
N GLY A 28 -16.68 -32.83 -11.03
CA GLY A 28 -17.56 -31.69 -11.21
C GLY A 28 -17.34 -30.94 -12.52
N VAL A 29 -18.21 -30.00 -12.76
CA VAL A 29 -18.18 -29.05 -13.89
C VAL A 29 -18.35 -27.64 -13.32
N VAL A 30 -18.02 -26.65 -14.16
CA VAL A 30 -18.20 -25.24 -13.82
C VAL A 30 -19.18 -24.65 -14.81
N THR A 31 -20.05 -23.75 -14.37
CA THR A 31 -21.00 -23.07 -15.24
C THR A 31 -20.30 -22.13 -16.22
N ASP A 32 -20.82 -22.04 -17.42
CA ASP A 32 -20.36 -21.10 -18.44
C ASP A 32 -20.77 -19.63 -18.12
N ILE A 33 -20.47 -18.72 -19.04
CA ILE A 33 -20.78 -17.28 -18.91
C ILE A 33 -22.28 -16.99 -18.80
N ASN A 34 -23.14 -17.88 -19.26
CA ASN A 34 -24.59 -17.77 -19.15
C ASN A 34 -25.13 -18.53 -17.93
N GLY A 35 -24.25 -19.01 -17.03
CA GLY A 35 -24.62 -19.85 -15.91
C GLY A 35 -25.00 -21.26 -16.28
N ALA A 36 -24.84 -21.70 -17.54
CA ALA A 36 -25.23 -23.02 -17.98
C ALA A 36 -24.23 -24.09 -17.54
N TYR A 37 -24.74 -25.26 -17.15
CA TYR A 37 -23.94 -26.43 -16.82
C TYR A 37 -24.46 -27.69 -17.51
N GLU A 38 -23.54 -28.60 -17.82
CA GLU A 38 -23.85 -29.95 -18.26
C GLU A 38 -22.94 -30.94 -17.53
N VAL A 39 -23.55 -31.86 -16.77
CA VAL A 39 -22.83 -32.87 -16.00
C VAL A 39 -23.30 -34.27 -16.38
N HIS A 40 -22.35 -35.17 -16.64
CA HIS A 40 -22.61 -36.58 -16.94
C HIS A 40 -22.54 -37.40 -15.66
N LEU A 41 -23.66 -37.90 -15.23
CA LEU A 41 -23.82 -38.63 -13.97
C LEU A 41 -24.12 -40.08 -14.21
N PRO A 42 -23.64 -41.01 -13.36
CA PRO A 42 -24.03 -42.42 -13.40
C PRO A 42 -25.50 -42.61 -13.03
N ALA A 43 -26.11 -43.69 -13.49
CA ALA A 43 -27.44 -44.07 -13.06
C ALA A 43 -27.42 -44.45 -11.57
N GLY A 44 -28.39 -43.95 -10.80
CA GLY A 44 -28.51 -44.16 -9.37
C GLY A 44 -28.73 -42.86 -8.60
N GLY A 45 -28.65 -42.96 -7.28
CA GLY A 45 -28.67 -41.77 -6.40
C GLY A 45 -27.32 -41.08 -6.38
N VAL A 46 -27.32 -39.78 -6.61
CA VAL A 46 -26.10 -38.92 -6.59
C VAL A 46 -26.42 -37.63 -5.85
N ASP A 47 -25.55 -37.24 -4.94
CA ASP A 47 -25.62 -35.96 -4.27
C ASP A 47 -24.78 -34.93 -5.03
N LEU A 48 -25.44 -33.96 -5.65
CA LEU A 48 -24.78 -32.78 -6.27
C LEU A 48 -24.66 -31.66 -5.23
N VAL A 49 -23.59 -30.92 -5.32
CA VAL A 49 -23.43 -29.70 -4.56
C VAL A 49 -23.08 -28.58 -5.54
N PHE A 50 -23.91 -27.54 -5.54
CA PHE A 50 -23.68 -26.31 -6.26
C PHE A 50 -23.00 -25.33 -5.30
N SER A 51 -21.83 -24.83 -5.66
CA SER A 51 -21.10 -23.85 -4.84
C SER A 51 -20.58 -22.71 -5.71
N TYR A 52 -20.67 -21.51 -5.17
CA TYR A 52 -20.16 -20.29 -5.80
C TYR A 52 -19.64 -19.33 -4.73
N VAL A 53 -18.56 -18.64 -5.03
CA VAL A 53 -17.91 -17.73 -4.08
C VAL A 53 -18.90 -16.62 -3.66
N GLY A 54 -19.16 -16.51 -2.35
CA GLY A 54 -20.11 -15.54 -1.80
C GLY A 54 -21.55 -16.02 -1.71
N TYR A 55 -21.82 -17.29 -2.03
CA TYR A 55 -23.15 -17.89 -1.99
C TYR A 55 -23.21 -19.10 -1.06
N GLU A 56 -24.40 -19.41 -0.54
CA GLU A 56 -24.63 -20.61 0.23
C GLU A 56 -24.58 -21.84 -0.70
N ASP A 57 -23.87 -22.88 -0.26
CA ASP A 57 -23.84 -24.15 -0.98
C ASP A 57 -25.27 -24.77 -1.06
N VAL A 58 -25.68 -25.19 -2.25
CA VAL A 58 -26.94 -25.81 -2.50
C VAL A 58 -26.76 -27.32 -2.72
N PRO A 59 -26.95 -28.17 -1.67
CA PRO A 59 -26.94 -29.60 -1.83
C PRO A 59 -28.22 -30.06 -2.54
N MET A 60 -28.09 -30.90 -3.56
CA MET A 60 -29.20 -31.42 -4.37
C MET A 60 -29.06 -32.93 -4.53
N PRO A 61 -29.71 -33.73 -3.69
CA PRO A 61 -29.81 -35.17 -3.90
C PRO A 61 -30.72 -35.46 -5.09
N ILE A 62 -30.23 -36.22 -6.06
CA ILE A 62 -31.01 -36.63 -7.25
C ILE A 62 -30.90 -38.12 -7.50
N VAL A 63 -31.92 -38.65 -8.16
CA VAL A 63 -31.91 -40.03 -8.67
C VAL A 63 -32.05 -40.03 -10.19
N ILE A 64 -31.06 -40.58 -10.88
CA ILE A 64 -30.98 -40.59 -12.33
C ILE A 64 -31.20 -41.98 -12.86
N SER A 65 -32.13 -42.11 -13.81
CA SER A 65 -32.36 -43.36 -14.58
C SER A 65 -31.46 -43.38 -15.82
N LYS A 66 -30.97 -44.54 -16.18
CA LYS A 66 -30.08 -44.73 -17.36
C LYS A 66 -30.71 -44.17 -18.64
N GLY A 67 -29.98 -43.26 -19.32
CA GLY A 67 -30.39 -42.66 -20.58
C GLY A 67 -31.36 -41.48 -20.46
N ASN A 68 -31.68 -41.03 -19.25
CA ASN A 68 -32.58 -39.89 -19.06
C ASN A 68 -31.77 -38.57 -19.03
N ILE A 69 -32.30 -37.52 -19.69
CA ILE A 69 -31.76 -36.18 -19.64
C ILE A 69 -32.64 -35.36 -18.65
N MET A 70 -32.07 -35.02 -17.54
CA MET A 70 -32.74 -34.14 -16.55
C MET A 70 -32.30 -32.69 -16.77
N GLN A 71 -33.28 -31.78 -16.86
CA GLN A 71 -33.01 -30.35 -16.87
C GLN A 71 -33.46 -29.75 -15.56
N LYS A 72 -32.57 -28.96 -14.90
CA LYS A 72 -32.85 -28.36 -13.59
C LYS A 72 -32.07 -27.07 -13.44
N ASP A 73 -32.79 -25.98 -13.22
CA ASP A 73 -32.18 -24.71 -12.87
C ASP A 73 -32.05 -24.58 -11.36
N VAL A 74 -30.99 -23.95 -10.89
CA VAL A 74 -30.64 -23.80 -9.48
C VAL A 74 -30.50 -22.33 -9.14
N TYR A 75 -31.13 -21.91 -8.05
CA TYR A 75 -31.07 -20.55 -7.54
C TYR A 75 -30.27 -20.55 -6.24
N MET A 76 -29.15 -19.85 -6.25
CA MET A 76 -28.27 -19.73 -5.09
C MET A 76 -28.54 -18.42 -4.36
N LYS A 77 -28.52 -18.45 -3.05
CA LYS A 77 -28.65 -17.26 -2.20
C LYS A 77 -27.26 -16.76 -1.81
N GLU A 78 -27.10 -15.45 -1.76
CA GLU A 78 -25.88 -14.88 -1.20
C GLU A 78 -25.71 -15.34 0.25
N SER A 79 -24.51 -15.79 0.58
CA SER A 79 -24.17 -16.23 1.93
C SER A 79 -24.10 -15.04 2.87
N THR A 80 -24.94 -15.05 3.92
CA THR A 80 -24.85 -14.08 5.02
C THR A 80 -23.71 -14.41 5.99
N ASN A 81 -23.16 -15.62 5.94
CA ASN A 81 -22.00 -16.06 6.70
C ASN A 81 -20.69 -15.71 5.99
N LEU A 82 -20.33 -14.45 6.01
CA LEU A 82 -19.11 -13.89 5.40
C LEU A 82 -17.78 -14.51 5.92
N LEU A 83 -17.81 -15.41 6.90
CA LEU A 83 -16.61 -16.00 7.50
C LEU A 83 -16.13 -17.29 6.80
N GLU A 84 -17.02 -18.04 6.11
CA GLU A 84 -16.65 -19.32 5.48
C GLU A 84 -16.18 -19.17 4.02
N ASP A 85 -16.59 -18.12 3.31
CA ASP A 85 -16.31 -17.94 1.89
C ASP A 85 -15.24 -16.90 1.57
N VAL A 86 -14.45 -16.49 2.56
CA VAL A 86 -13.36 -15.55 2.32
C VAL A 86 -12.22 -16.26 1.57
N VAL A 87 -12.03 -15.85 0.33
CA VAL A 87 -10.95 -16.34 -0.52
C VAL A 87 -9.70 -15.50 -0.30
N VAL A 88 -8.60 -16.16 0.00
CA VAL A 88 -7.30 -15.55 0.27
C VAL A 88 -6.23 -16.13 -0.65
N SER A 89 -5.13 -15.41 -0.81
CA SER A 89 -4.03 -15.78 -1.72
C SER A 89 -2.74 -16.18 -1.00
N ALA A 90 -2.85 -16.72 0.22
CA ALA A 90 -1.71 -17.09 1.05
C ALA A 90 -0.71 -18.03 0.36
N GLY A 91 -1.20 -18.94 -0.49
CA GLY A 91 -0.39 -19.89 -1.27
C GLY A 91 -0.08 -19.43 -2.70
N ARG A 92 -0.21 -18.14 -3.04
CA ARG A 92 -0.22 -17.59 -4.42
C ARG A 92 -1.41 -18.01 -5.27
N PHE A 93 -2.22 -18.93 -4.80
CA PHE A 93 -3.47 -19.35 -5.41
C PHE A 93 -4.62 -18.98 -4.48
N GLU A 94 -5.77 -18.75 -5.07
CA GLU A 94 -6.99 -18.47 -4.31
C GLU A 94 -7.44 -19.76 -3.61
N GLN A 95 -7.67 -19.67 -2.31
CA GLN A 95 -8.12 -20.77 -1.47
C GLN A 95 -9.02 -20.22 -0.35
N LYS A 96 -9.90 -21.06 0.20
CA LYS A 96 -10.73 -20.64 1.32
C LYS A 96 -9.86 -20.35 2.55
N LEU A 97 -10.26 -19.37 3.35
CA LEU A 97 -9.53 -19.01 4.58
C LEU A 97 -9.43 -20.20 5.54
N SER A 98 -10.46 -21.05 5.59
CA SER A 98 -10.48 -22.30 6.39
C SER A 98 -9.38 -23.29 6.01
N ASP A 99 -8.91 -23.26 4.77
CA ASP A 99 -7.92 -24.21 4.23
C ASP A 99 -6.47 -23.71 4.40
N VAL A 100 -6.32 -22.50 4.92
CA VAL A 100 -5.01 -21.88 5.12
C VAL A 100 -4.34 -22.40 6.37
N THR A 101 -3.16 -22.98 6.22
CA THR A 101 -2.38 -23.58 7.33
C THR A 101 -1.42 -22.59 8.02
N VAL A 102 -1.31 -21.38 7.50
CA VAL A 102 -0.44 -20.33 8.06
C VAL A 102 -1.23 -19.32 8.90
N SER A 103 -0.56 -18.73 9.90
CA SER A 103 -1.17 -17.66 10.71
C SER A 103 -1.40 -16.43 9.84
N MET A 104 -2.66 -16.06 9.66
CA MET A 104 -3.08 -14.96 8.81
C MET A 104 -4.19 -14.14 9.46
N ASP A 105 -4.16 -12.83 9.25
CA ASP A 105 -5.26 -11.92 9.54
C ASP A 105 -5.79 -11.32 8.26
N LEU A 106 -7.06 -10.98 8.29
CA LEU A 106 -7.78 -10.38 7.19
C LEU A 106 -8.49 -9.10 7.64
N ILE A 107 -8.31 -8.03 6.89
CA ILE A 107 -9.10 -6.79 7.03
C ILE A 107 -9.98 -6.68 5.80
N LYS A 108 -11.28 -6.51 6.01
CA LYS A 108 -12.27 -6.34 4.94
C LYS A 108 -12.41 -4.86 4.55
N ALA A 109 -12.91 -4.59 3.35
CA ALA A 109 -13.21 -3.23 2.89
C ALA A 109 -14.15 -2.47 3.85
N SER A 110 -15.12 -3.18 4.48
CA SER A 110 -16.02 -2.58 5.47
C SER A 110 -15.30 -2.08 6.73
N ASP A 111 -14.23 -2.76 7.14
CA ASP A 111 -13.44 -2.39 8.31
C ASP A 111 -12.57 -1.16 8.02
N ILE A 112 -12.00 -1.11 6.81
CA ILE A 112 -11.25 0.04 6.30
C ILE A 112 -12.19 1.26 6.21
N ALA A 113 -13.37 1.09 5.60
CA ALA A 113 -14.34 2.17 5.44
C ALA A 113 -14.83 2.74 6.79
N ARG A 114 -15.01 1.89 7.82
CA ARG A 114 -15.39 2.34 9.18
C ARG A 114 -14.31 3.18 9.87
N GLN A 115 -13.05 2.88 9.61
CA GLN A 115 -11.93 3.63 10.18
C GLN A 115 -11.68 4.96 9.44
N ALA A 116 -12.17 5.09 8.20
CA ALA A 116 -11.96 6.23 7.31
C ALA A 116 -10.50 6.74 7.31
N PRO A 117 -9.50 5.86 7.10
CA PRO A 117 -8.10 6.22 7.21
C PRO A 117 -7.68 7.08 6.01
N THR A 118 -6.74 7.99 6.21
CA THR A 118 -6.12 8.76 5.12
C THR A 118 -4.99 8.00 4.43
N ASP A 119 -4.46 6.98 5.10
CA ASP A 119 -3.55 5.99 4.54
C ASP A 119 -3.77 4.60 5.16
N ILE A 120 -3.26 3.56 4.53
CA ILE A 120 -3.48 2.17 4.95
C ILE A 120 -2.70 1.81 6.23
N THR A 121 -1.68 2.58 6.61
CA THR A 121 -0.78 2.22 7.72
C THR A 121 -1.49 2.23 9.06
N SER A 122 -2.40 3.18 9.27
CA SER A 122 -3.22 3.26 10.49
C SER A 122 -4.11 2.02 10.65
N THR A 123 -4.68 1.53 9.56
CA THR A 123 -5.48 0.30 9.56
C THR A 123 -4.62 -0.94 9.83
N LEU A 124 -3.41 -1.02 9.25
CA LEU A 124 -2.49 -2.13 9.49
C LEU A 124 -2.06 -2.23 10.95
N GLN A 125 -1.87 -1.10 11.64
CA GLN A 125 -1.51 -1.05 13.06
C GLN A 125 -2.61 -1.56 14.00
N THR A 126 -3.84 -1.74 13.52
CA THR A 126 -4.90 -2.37 14.32
C THR A 126 -4.76 -3.90 14.41
N ILE A 127 -3.90 -4.49 13.58
CA ILE A 127 -3.68 -5.94 13.57
C ILE A 127 -2.67 -6.29 14.67
N PRO A 128 -3.00 -7.21 15.60
CA PRO A 128 -2.08 -7.61 16.65
C PRO A 128 -0.74 -8.12 16.09
N GLY A 129 0.37 -7.53 16.59
CA GLY A 129 1.73 -7.88 16.17
C GLY A 129 2.14 -7.36 14.80
N VAL A 130 1.45 -6.34 14.30
CA VAL A 130 1.86 -5.54 13.14
C VAL A 130 2.10 -4.11 13.58
N ASP A 131 3.32 -3.64 13.44
CA ASP A 131 3.73 -2.28 13.73
C ASP A 131 4.26 -1.63 12.46
N ILE A 132 4.04 -0.34 12.31
CA ILE A 132 4.65 0.46 11.25
C ILE A 132 5.63 1.43 11.92
N ILE A 133 6.92 1.13 11.78
CA ILE A 133 8.00 1.92 12.38
C ILE A 133 8.71 2.65 11.24
N ASP A 134 8.69 3.99 11.26
CA ASP A 134 9.29 4.83 10.21
C ASP A 134 8.89 4.38 8.79
N LYS A 135 7.60 4.16 8.59
CA LYS A 135 7.01 3.68 7.33
C LYS A 135 7.44 2.25 6.93
N GLN A 136 8.13 1.51 7.79
CA GLN A 136 8.50 0.12 7.55
C GLN A 136 7.60 -0.82 8.36
N PRO A 137 7.00 -1.85 7.73
CA PRO A 137 6.18 -2.81 8.44
C PRO A 137 7.06 -3.79 9.22
N SER A 138 6.76 -3.94 10.50
CA SER A 138 7.33 -4.92 11.41
C SER A 138 6.24 -5.92 11.80
N ILE A 139 6.42 -7.19 11.44
CA ILE A 139 5.48 -8.25 11.78
C ILE A 139 6.11 -9.10 12.88
N ARG A 140 5.42 -9.27 14.02
CA ARG A 140 5.88 -10.00 15.20
C ARG A 140 7.25 -9.54 15.72
N GLY A 141 7.52 -8.24 15.64
CA GLY A 141 8.80 -7.66 16.07
C GLY A 141 10.01 -8.04 15.22
N GLY A 142 9.80 -8.77 14.11
CA GLY A 142 10.89 -9.30 13.28
C GLY A 142 11.57 -8.27 12.36
N GLY A 143 10.98 -7.08 12.19
CA GLY A 143 11.48 -6.08 11.25
C GLY A 143 12.68 -5.30 11.76
N GLY A 144 12.67 -4.91 13.01
CA GLY A 144 13.61 -3.93 13.57
C GLY A 144 13.55 -2.59 12.83
N TRP A 145 14.21 -1.58 13.37
CA TRP A 145 14.39 -0.32 12.67
C TRP A 145 15.52 -0.45 11.65
N THR A 146 15.21 -0.38 10.38
CA THR A 146 16.19 -0.45 9.28
C THR A 146 15.98 0.75 8.36
N TYR A 147 16.41 1.91 8.79
CA TYR A 147 16.30 3.13 8.00
C TYR A 147 16.91 2.95 6.61
N SER A 148 16.07 3.08 5.58
CA SER A 148 16.42 2.98 4.15
C SER A 148 17.06 1.64 3.71
N VAL A 149 17.01 0.58 4.50
CA VAL A 149 17.61 -0.71 4.14
C VAL A 149 16.53 -1.79 4.17
N GLY A 150 15.91 -2.02 3.04
CA GLY A 150 15.04 -3.14 2.72
C GLY A 150 14.06 -3.63 3.79
N ALA A 151 12.78 -3.61 3.49
CA ALA A 151 11.78 -4.22 4.36
C ALA A 151 12.00 -5.74 4.41
N ARG A 152 11.99 -6.32 5.62
CA ARG A 152 11.94 -7.78 5.81
C ARG A 152 10.53 -8.34 5.72
N SER A 153 9.54 -7.45 5.58
CA SER A 153 8.15 -7.77 5.33
C SER A 153 7.80 -7.32 3.92
N LEU A 154 7.25 -8.23 3.14
CA LEU A 154 6.90 -7.96 1.75
C LEU A 154 5.51 -7.33 1.68
N VAL A 155 5.37 -6.20 0.97
CA VAL A 155 4.08 -5.59 0.69
C VAL A 155 3.75 -5.75 -0.79
N LEU A 156 2.56 -6.25 -1.04
CA LEU A 156 2.04 -6.53 -2.37
C LEU A 156 0.73 -5.77 -2.62
N VAL A 157 0.52 -5.34 -3.85
CA VAL A 157 -0.79 -4.97 -4.38
C VAL A 157 -1.11 -5.93 -5.51
N ASP A 158 -2.22 -6.65 -5.42
CA ASP A 158 -2.64 -7.71 -6.35
C ASP A 158 -1.55 -8.76 -6.63
N GLY A 159 -0.77 -9.09 -5.59
CA GLY A 159 0.31 -10.06 -5.66
C GLY A 159 1.59 -9.56 -6.34
N MET A 160 1.70 -8.26 -6.62
CA MET A 160 2.91 -7.62 -7.15
C MET A 160 3.54 -6.69 -6.11
N SER A 161 4.85 -6.79 -5.90
CA SER A 161 5.57 -6.00 -4.90
C SER A 161 5.45 -4.49 -5.14
N VAL A 162 5.22 -3.72 -4.09
CA VAL A 162 5.24 -2.25 -4.10
C VAL A 162 6.49 -1.66 -3.44
N LEU A 163 7.47 -2.52 -3.15
CA LEU A 163 8.77 -2.07 -2.68
C LEU A 163 9.50 -1.30 -3.78
N SER A 164 10.11 -0.19 -3.42
CA SER A 164 11.01 0.54 -4.33
C SER A 164 12.16 -0.35 -4.78
N PRO A 165 12.42 -0.49 -6.09
CA PRO A 165 13.55 -1.28 -6.59
C PRO A 165 14.90 -0.76 -6.15
N GLN A 166 15.00 0.53 -5.82
CA GLN A 166 16.26 1.20 -5.46
C GLN A 166 16.71 0.90 -4.02
N ASN A 167 15.76 0.93 -3.07
CA ASN A 167 16.10 0.88 -1.65
C ASN A 167 15.17 0.00 -0.82
N GLY A 168 14.19 -0.67 -1.42
CA GLY A 168 13.23 -1.53 -0.74
C GLY A 168 12.26 -0.79 0.20
N VAL A 169 12.21 0.53 0.15
CA VAL A 169 11.27 1.34 0.94
C VAL A 169 9.88 1.31 0.31
N ILE A 170 8.86 1.35 1.13
CA ILE A 170 7.46 1.36 0.70
C ILE A 170 6.98 2.79 0.59
N ASN A 171 6.46 3.16 -0.59
CA ASN A 171 5.66 4.36 -0.72
C ASN A 171 4.18 4.02 -0.48
N TRP A 172 3.70 4.21 0.75
CA TRP A 172 2.32 3.89 1.13
C TRP A 172 1.27 4.69 0.35
N ASN A 173 1.65 5.87 -0.19
CA ASN A 173 0.77 6.62 -1.08
C ASN A 173 0.47 5.90 -2.40
N SER A 174 1.25 4.86 -2.76
CA SER A 174 1.01 4.04 -3.96
C SER A 174 0.00 2.92 -3.75
N VAL A 175 -0.57 2.79 -2.55
CA VAL A 175 -1.66 1.86 -2.26
C VAL A 175 -2.98 2.54 -2.62
N PRO A 176 -3.80 1.97 -3.52
CA PRO A 176 -5.08 2.56 -3.95
C PRO A 176 -6.15 2.34 -2.88
N LEU A 177 -6.08 3.10 -1.78
CA LEU A 177 -6.93 2.93 -0.60
C LEU A 177 -8.43 2.96 -0.94
N GLU A 178 -8.82 3.80 -1.89
CA GLU A 178 -10.20 3.95 -2.39
C GLU A 178 -10.74 2.68 -3.05
N ASN A 179 -9.84 1.84 -3.58
CA ASN A 179 -10.18 0.64 -4.34
C ASN A 179 -9.76 -0.68 -3.64
N VAL A 180 -9.43 -0.63 -2.34
CA VAL A 180 -9.09 -1.84 -1.58
C VAL A 180 -10.33 -2.66 -1.26
N GLN A 181 -10.30 -3.95 -1.61
CA GLN A 181 -11.31 -4.93 -1.25
C GLN A 181 -10.99 -5.63 0.06
N GLN A 182 -9.75 -6.05 0.23
CA GLN A 182 -9.26 -6.70 1.44
C GLN A 182 -7.76 -6.56 1.59
N VAL A 183 -7.30 -6.71 2.83
CA VAL A 183 -5.86 -6.78 3.16
C VAL A 183 -5.60 -8.10 3.88
N GLU A 184 -4.70 -8.88 3.35
CA GLU A 184 -4.25 -10.17 3.87
C GLU A 184 -2.89 -9.98 4.54
N VAL A 185 -2.77 -10.32 5.82
CA VAL A 185 -1.49 -10.25 6.54
C VAL A 185 -1.07 -11.65 6.96
N ILE A 186 -0.08 -12.18 6.29
CA ILE A 186 0.52 -13.50 6.57
C ILE A 186 1.67 -13.28 7.53
N LYS A 187 1.59 -13.89 8.74
CA LYS A 187 2.57 -13.71 9.81
C LYS A 187 3.53 -14.89 9.85
N GLY A 188 4.80 -14.62 9.57
CA GLY A 188 5.87 -15.61 9.57
C GLY A 188 6.59 -15.72 8.25
N ALA A 189 7.61 -16.57 8.18
CA ALA A 189 8.44 -16.74 7.00
C ALA A 189 7.67 -17.37 5.84
N SER A 190 7.58 -16.64 4.74
CA SER A 190 6.96 -17.07 3.49
C SER A 190 7.90 -16.91 2.29
N SER A 191 9.19 -16.82 2.56
CA SER A 191 10.23 -16.57 1.55
C SER A 191 10.30 -17.65 0.46
N VAL A 192 9.91 -18.89 0.76
CA VAL A 192 9.85 -19.99 -0.21
C VAL A 192 8.89 -19.67 -1.36
N LEU A 193 7.75 -19.05 -1.06
CA LEU A 193 6.73 -18.73 -2.06
C LEU A 193 6.89 -17.32 -2.65
N TYR A 194 7.45 -16.38 -1.88
CA TYR A 194 7.40 -14.95 -2.21
C TYR A 194 8.77 -14.28 -2.33
N GLY A 195 9.86 -15.02 -2.09
CA GLY A 195 11.22 -14.52 -2.21
C GLY A 195 11.79 -13.92 -0.92
N SER A 196 13.03 -13.45 -0.99
CA SER A 196 13.85 -13.04 0.17
C SER A 196 13.26 -11.89 1.00
N SER A 197 12.44 -11.03 0.41
CA SER A 197 11.81 -9.91 1.14
C SER A 197 10.66 -10.35 2.07
N ALA A 198 10.22 -11.61 2.01
CA ALA A 198 9.13 -12.15 2.84
C ALA A 198 9.66 -12.96 4.04
N LEU A 199 10.67 -12.44 4.75
CA LEU A 199 11.28 -13.13 5.90
C LEU A 199 10.39 -13.14 7.14
N ASN A 200 9.72 -12.02 7.43
CA ASN A 200 8.90 -11.83 8.63
C ASN A 200 7.41 -11.96 8.36
N GLY A 201 7.02 -11.81 7.10
CA GLY A 201 5.63 -11.92 6.69
C GLY A 201 5.33 -11.14 5.42
N ILE A 202 4.04 -11.15 5.07
CA ILE A 202 3.54 -10.55 3.85
C ILE A 202 2.29 -9.74 4.18
N ILE A 203 2.20 -8.56 3.60
CA ILE A 203 0.97 -7.76 3.55
C ILE A 203 0.54 -7.75 2.08
N ASN A 204 -0.55 -8.43 1.75
CA ASN A 204 -1.09 -8.46 0.40
C ASN A 204 -2.41 -7.68 0.35
N ILE A 205 -2.42 -6.60 -0.40
CA ILE A 205 -3.55 -5.71 -0.58
C ILE A 205 -4.22 -6.10 -1.88
N ARG A 206 -5.50 -6.45 -1.82
CA ARG A 206 -6.29 -6.80 -3.01
C ARG A 206 -7.19 -5.66 -3.39
N THR A 207 -7.17 -5.29 -4.66
CA THR A 207 -8.08 -4.30 -5.21
C THR A 207 -9.44 -4.92 -5.54
N ALA A 208 -10.48 -4.09 -5.52
CA ALA A 208 -11.82 -4.51 -5.83
C ALA A 208 -11.95 -4.93 -7.30
N ARG A 209 -12.59 -6.07 -7.52
CA ARG A 209 -12.98 -6.55 -8.85
C ARG A 209 -14.47 -6.35 -9.05
N PRO A 210 -14.91 -6.19 -10.31
CA PRO A 210 -16.33 -6.09 -10.61
C PRO A 210 -17.10 -7.30 -10.08
N GLY A 211 -18.19 -7.03 -9.37
CA GLY A 211 -19.21 -8.00 -9.08
C GLY A 211 -20.19 -8.15 -10.25
N LEU A 212 -21.29 -8.85 -10.02
CA LEU A 212 -22.36 -9.02 -11.01
C LEU A 212 -23.05 -7.69 -11.33
N THR A 213 -23.20 -6.82 -10.35
CA THR A 213 -23.81 -5.50 -10.51
C THR A 213 -22.74 -4.39 -10.59
N PRO A 214 -22.95 -3.37 -11.46
CA PRO A 214 -22.08 -2.21 -11.48
C PRO A 214 -22.08 -1.49 -10.14
N GLN A 215 -20.89 -1.14 -9.64
CA GLN A 215 -20.73 -0.44 -8.37
C GLN A 215 -19.97 0.86 -8.59
N THR A 216 -20.52 1.94 -8.06
CA THR A 216 -19.85 3.24 -7.98
C THR A 216 -19.82 3.67 -6.54
N ARG A 217 -18.65 4.04 -6.05
CA ARG A 217 -18.48 4.63 -4.71
C ARG A 217 -17.88 6.02 -4.88
N PHE A 218 -18.40 6.93 -4.09
CA PHE A 218 -17.94 8.30 -4.02
C PHE A 218 -17.75 8.68 -2.56
N SER A 219 -16.63 9.31 -2.25
CA SER A 219 -16.35 9.86 -0.91
C SER A 219 -15.71 11.22 -1.05
N ALA A 220 -16.15 12.18 -0.23
CA ALA A 220 -15.49 13.46 -0.08
C ALA A 220 -15.48 13.85 1.40
N TYR A 221 -14.34 14.31 1.88
CA TYR A 221 -14.17 14.64 3.28
C TYR A 221 -13.21 15.82 3.46
N VAL A 222 -13.39 16.52 4.57
CA VAL A 222 -12.51 17.59 5.04
C VAL A 222 -12.35 17.44 6.53
N GLY A 223 -11.15 17.68 7.03
CA GLY A 223 -10.86 17.69 8.45
C GLY A 223 -9.95 18.83 8.81
N ILE A 224 -9.99 19.18 10.08
CA ILE A 224 -9.20 20.25 10.70
C ILE A 224 -8.42 19.62 11.85
N TYR A 225 -7.13 19.87 11.90
CA TYR A 225 -6.33 19.52 13.08
C TYR A 225 -6.57 20.55 14.17
N ASP A 226 -6.98 20.08 15.34
CA ASP A 226 -7.14 20.94 16.50
C ASP A 226 -5.79 21.21 17.17
N ASP A 227 -5.66 22.35 17.86
CA ASP A 227 -4.46 22.69 18.58
C ASP A 227 -4.30 21.75 19.79
N PRO A 228 -3.07 21.33 20.15
CA PRO A 228 -2.84 20.57 21.35
C PRO A 228 -3.08 21.41 22.61
N ASP A 229 -3.41 20.75 23.72
CA ASP A 229 -3.64 21.41 25.03
C ASP A 229 -2.43 22.20 25.52
N ASN A 230 -1.23 21.75 25.16
CA ASN A 230 -0.01 22.48 25.51
C ASN A 230 0.24 23.62 24.52
N SER A 231 0.21 24.86 24.98
CA SER A 231 0.44 26.06 24.17
C SER A 231 1.79 26.10 23.47
N ASP A 232 2.82 25.44 23.99
CA ASP A 232 4.15 25.37 23.39
C ASP A 232 4.16 24.57 22.07
N TYR A 233 3.12 23.77 21.83
CA TYR A 233 2.97 22.92 20.65
C TYR A 233 1.83 23.35 19.73
N GLN A 234 1.27 24.55 19.89
CA GLN A 234 0.21 25.05 19.02
C GLN A 234 0.75 25.38 17.64
N TRP A 235 0.38 24.58 16.65
CA TRP A 235 0.78 24.78 15.25
C TRP A 235 0.02 25.89 14.53
N SER A 236 -1.08 26.39 15.08
CA SER A 236 -1.76 27.59 14.60
C SER A 236 -0.99 28.87 14.88
N ASP A 237 -0.01 28.86 15.81
CA ASP A 237 0.86 30.00 16.08
C ASP A 237 1.80 30.27 14.90
N LYS A 238 1.75 31.51 14.39
CA LYS A 238 2.57 31.95 13.25
C LYS A 238 4.07 31.97 13.55
N SER A 239 4.46 32.13 14.83
CA SER A 239 5.86 32.11 15.23
C SER A 239 6.50 30.72 15.03
N PHE A 240 5.68 29.69 15.13
CA PHE A 240 6.08 28.31 14.95
C PHE A 240 6.37 27.94 13.48
N TRP A 241 5.64 28.56 12.55
CA TRP A 241 5.72 28.32 11.11
C TRP A 241 6.30 29.58 10.43
N LYS A 242 7.61 29.72 10.36
CA LYS A 242 8.22 30.82 9.61
C LYS A 242 7.89 30.67 8.11
N GLU A 243 7.62 31.77 7.45
CA GLU A 243 7.51 32.06 6.02
C GLU A 243 6.56 31.23 5.14
N ASP A 244 6.69 29.89 5.02
CA ASP A 244 5.75 29.05 4.26
C ASP A 244 5.07 28.06 5.19
N LYS A 245 4.00 28.50 5.80
CA LYS A 245 3.28 27.73 6.80
C LYS A 245 2.85 26.35 6.29
N TYR A 246 2.35 26.30 5.06
CA TYR A 246 1.84 25.08 4.44
C TYR A 246 2.35 24.97 3.00
N PRO A 247 3.27 24.03 2.71
CA PRO A 247 3.82 23.81 1.37
C PRO A 247 2.82 23.33 0.34
N VAL A 248 1.69 22.80 0.80
CA VAL A 248 0.55 22.39 0.00
C VAL A 248 -0.70 23.13 0.50
N LYS A 249 -1.63 23.39 -0.39
CA LYS A 249 -2.87 24.13 -0.06
C LYS A 249 -4.07 23.30 -0.50
N PRO A 250 -4.97 22.93 0.43
CA PRO A 250 -6.26 22.36 0.09
C PRO A 250 -7.09 23.30 -0.79
N LEU A 251 -7.92 22.73 -1.67
CA LEU A 251 -8.78 23.50 -2.57
C LEU A 251 -9.78 24.35 -1.80
N LEU A 252 -10.31 23.80 -0.70
CA LEU A 252 -11.32 24.45 0.13
C LEU A 252 -10.76 25.51 1.08
N ARG A 253 -9.42 25.58 1.26
CA ARG A 253 -8.76 26.53 2.17
C ARG A 253 -9.19 27.98 1.91
N ASN A 254 -9.13 28.42 0.67
CA ASN A 254 -9.38 29.81 0.31
C ASN A 254 -10.88 30.12 0.12
N SER A 255 -11.71 29.11 -0.13
CA SER A 255 -13.15 29.28 -0.38
C SER A 255 -13.97 29.18 0.91
N LEU A 256 -13.91 28.03 1.57
CA LEU A 256 -14.76 27.75 2.74
C LEU A 256 -14.03 27.95 4.07
N PHE A 257 -12.71 27.86 4.11
CA PHE A 257 -11.90 27.89 5.35
C PHE A 257 -10.87 29.02 5.38
N SER A 258 -11.10 30.14 4.68
CA SER A 258 -10.17 31.27 4.61
C SER A 258 -9.82 31.89 5.96
N GLY A 259 -10.72 31.82 6.93
CA GLY A 259 -10.52 32.32 8.30
C GLY A 259 -9.91 31.33 9.28
N VAL A 260 -9.79 30.04 8.89
CA VAL A 260 -9.29 28.98 9.76
C VAL A 260 -7.77 29.02 9.79
N ARG A 261 -7.17 29.07 10.98
CA ARG A 261 -5.70 29.08 11.17
C ARG A 261 -5.09 27.69 11.20
N ASN A 262 -5.86 26.72 11.72
CA ASN A 262 -5.42 25.35 11.92
C ASN A 262 -5.18 24.64 10.58
N PRO A 263 -4.27 23.65 10.53
CA PRO A 263 -4.04 22.85 9.35
C PRO A 263 -5.29 22.08 8.93
N LEU A 264 -5.46 21.93 7.63
CA LEU A 264 -6.58 21.22 7.03
C LEU A 264 -6.08 20.00 6.26
N TYR A 265 -6.94 19.00 6.17
CA TYR A 265 -6.80 17.96 5.16
C TYR A 265 -8.14 17.79 4.44
N GLU A 266 -8.08 17.42 3.18
CA GLU A 266 -9.24 17.13 2.35
C GLU A 266 -8.95 15.98 1.42
N GLY A 267 -9.98 15.22 1.10
CA GLY A 267 -9.87 14.09 0.19
C GLY A 267 -11.14 13.93 -0.65
N PHE A 268 -10.92 13.37 -1.82
CA PHE A 268 -11.94 12.99 -2.77
C PHE A 268 -11.59 11.63 -3.37
N ASP A 269 -12.51 10.69 -3.26
CA ASP A 269 -12.38 9.34 -3.77
C ASP A 269 -13.54 9.02 -4.71
N LEU A 270 -13.22 8.43 -5.85
CA LEU A 270 -14.19 7.90 -6.79
C LEU A 270 -13.72 6.52 -7.24
N THR A 271 -14.57 5.51 -7.13
CA THR A 271 -14.33 4.21 -7.72
C THR A 271 -15.52 3.78 -8.54
N HIS A 272 -15.24 3.09 -9.63
CA HIS A 272 -16.26 2.44 -10.46
C HIS A 272 -15.78 1.06 -10.88
N SER A 273 -16.68 0.08 -10.81
CA SER A 273 -16.43 -1.27 -11.31
C SER A 273 -17.65 -1.80 -12.03
N ARG A 274 -17.43 -2.47 -13.18
CA ARG A 274 -18.50 -3.01 -14.03
C ARG A 274 -18.00 -4.15 -14.89
N ARG A 275 -18.86 -5.14 -15.10
CA ARG A 275 -18.73 -6.15 -16.16
C ARG A 275 -19.41 -5.68 -17.42
N ILE A 276 -18.76 -5.76 -18.58
CA ILE A 276 -19.27 -5.41 -19.90
C ILE A 276 -19.00 -6.59 -20.83
N GLY A 277 -19.99 -7.46 -21.02
CA GLY A 277 -19.80 -8.72 -21.75
C GLY A 277 -18.71 -9.56 -21.08
N ASN A 278 -17.66 -9.87 -21.81
CA ASN A 278 -16.52 -10.66 -21.33
C ASN A 278 -15.42 -9.82 -20.65
N PHE A 279 -15.65 -8.52 -20.48
CA PHE A 279 -14.68 -7.62 -19.87
C PHE A 279 -15.10 -7.23 -18.45
N ASP A 280 -14.18 -7.37 -17.50
CA ASP A 280 -14.24 -6.72 -16.20
C ASP A 280 -13.42 -5.44 -16.26
N VAL A 281 -14.05 -4.32 -15.91
CA VAL A 281 -13.43 -3.00 -15.85
C VAL A 281 -13.61 -2.44 -14.46
N SER A 282 -12.54 -2.04 -13.82
CA SER A 282 -12.58 -1.30 -12.56
C SER A 282 -11.56 -0.17 -12.55
N GLY A 283 -11.82 0.88 -11.79
CA GLY A 283 -10.90 1.97 -11.63
C GLY A 283 -11.20 2.83 -10.43
N GLY A 284 -10.18 3.55 -9.98
CA GLY A 284 -10.23 4.46 -8.85
C GLY A 284 -9.50 5.76 -9.15
N LEU A 285 -9.97 6.83 -8.54
CA LEU A 285 -9.36 8.15 -8.50
C LEU A 285 -9.32 8.61 -7.04
N ASN A 286 -8.16 9.00 -6.56
CA ASN A 286 -8.00 9.63 -5.27
C ASN A 286 -7.30 10.99 -5.44
N LEU A 287 -7.90 12.02 -4.87
CA LEU A 287 -7.32 13.35 -4.68
C LEU A 287 -7.21 13.59 -3.18
N PHE A 288 -6.03 13.85 -2.69
CA PHE A 288 -5.81 14.08 -1.28
C PHE A 288 -4.83 15.23 -1.07
N THR A 289 -5.15 16.13 -0.16
CA THR A 289 -4.26 17.21 0.26
C THR A 289 -4.33 17.34 1.77
N ASP A 290 -3.19 17.31 2.42
CA ASP A 290 -3.01 17.44 3.85
C ASP A 290 -1.90 18.47 4.13
N GLU A 291 -2.20 19.50 4.89
CA GLU A 291 -1.21 20.50 5.31
C GLU A 291 -0.28 19.97 6.39
N GLY A 292 -0.71 18.90 7.09
CA GLY A 292 0.00 18.27 8.19
C GLY A 292 -0.09 19.06 9.50
N TYR A 293 -0.13 18.34 10.62
CA TYR A 293 -0.15 18.95 11.97
C TYR A 293 1.24 19.36 12.47
N ARG A 294 2.29 19.05 11.73
CA ARG A 294 3.68 19.41 12.05
C ARG A 294 4.39 19.86 10.77
N GLN A 295 5.47 20.61 10.92
CA GLN A 295 6.30 21.04 9.81
C GLN A 295 6.83 19.81 9.06
N GLN A 296 6.80 19.80 7.71
CA GLN A 296 7.12 18.62 6.88
C GLN A 296 6.18 17.41 7.10
N GLY A 297 4.99 17.61 7.66
CA GLY A 297 3.95 16.59 7.73
C GLY A 297 2.98 16.61 6.56
N TYR A 298 3.19 17.50 5.58
CA TYR A 298 2.26 17.70 4.46
C TYR A 298 2.26 16.54 3.48
N ASN A 299 1.10 16.35 2.82
CA ASN A 299 0.95 15.37 1.73
C ASN A 299 -0.02 15.92 0.68
N LYS A 300 0.35 15.83 -0.58
CA LYS A 300 -0.54 16.09 -1.71
C LYS A 300 -0.44 14.93 -2.69
N ARG A 301 -1.54 14.26 -2.94
CA ARG A 301 -1.60 13.04 -3.74
C ARG A 301 -2.66 13.15 -4.83
N PHE A 302 -2.27 12.80 -6.03
CA PHE A 302 -3.14 12.48 -7.15
C PHE A 302 -2.86 11.03 -7.53
N HIS A 303 -3.83 10.17 -7.41
CA HIS A 303 -3.69 8.76 -7.68
C HIS A 303 -4.83 8.28 -8.58
N ILE A 304 -4.50 7.60 -9.66
CA ILE A 304 -5.45 6.95 -10.55
C ILE A 304 -5.01 5.50 -10.75
N ASN A 305 -5.94 4.58 -10.63
CA ASN A 305 -5.70 3.16 -10.84
C ASN A 305 -6.81 2.53 -11.66
N GLY A 306 -6.51 1.40 -12.29
CA GLY A 306 -7.50 0.69 -13.07
C GLY A 306 -7.11 -0.75 -13.35
N ASN A 307 -8.11 -1.59 -13.60
CA ASN A 307 -7.98 -2.95 -14.03
C ASN A 307 -8.85 -3.20 -15.26
N LEU A 308 -8.30 -3.88 -16.24
CA LEU A 308 -9.04 -4.45 -17.36
C LEU A 308 -8.74 -5.93 -17.43
N THR A 309 -9.76 -6.77 -17.32
CA THR A 309 -9.66 -8.23 -17.43
C THR A 309 -10.59 -8.72 -18.54
N TYR A 310 -10.07 -9.51 -19.46
CA TYR A 310 -10.86 -10.20 -20.48
C TYR A 310 -10.97 -11.68 -20.13
N TYR A 311 -12.15 -12.21 -20.19
CA TYR A 311 -12.45 -13.64 -20.03
C TYR A 311 -12.70 -14.29 -21.38
N GLN A 312 -11.91 -15.29 -21.74
CA GLN A 312 -12.08 -16.02 -22.97
C GLN A 312 -13.32 -16.92 -22.88
N PRO A 313 -14.34 -16.70 -23.72
CA PRO A 313 -15.50 -17.57 -23.76
C PRO A 313 -15.19 -18.92 -24.45
N ASP A 314 -16.13 -19.87 -24.36
CA ASP A 314 -16.20 -21.11 -25.12
C ASP A 314 -15.00 -22.06 -25.02
N MET A 315 -14.35 -22.07 -23.84
CA MET A 315 -13.22 -22.98 -23.58
C MET A 315 -13.63 -24.30 -22.88
N GLY A 316 -14.91 -24.61 -22.83
CA GLY A 316 -15.43 -25.75 -22.08
C GLY A 316 -15.18 -25.58 -20.59
N MET A 317 -14.63 -26.60 -19.91
CA MET A 317 -14.30 -26.51 -18.47
C MET A 317 -13.03 -25.71 -18.18
N LYS A 318 -12.31 -25.26 -19.18
CA LYS A 318 -11.08 -24.49 -19.01
C LYS A 318 -11.42 -23.02 -18.81
N LEU A 319 -10.73 -22.38 -17.86
CA LEU A 319 -10.88 -20.95 -17.59
C LEU A 319 -9.60 -20.23 -18.04
N MET A 320 -9.78 -19.22 -18.87
CA MET A 320 -8.68 -18.35 -19.30
C MET A 320 -9.10 -16.89 -19.17
N ASN A 321 -8.29 -16.13 -18.48
CA ASN A 321 -8.44 -14.68 -18.45
C ASN A 321 -7.06 -14.01 -18.53
N TYR A 322 -7.06 -12.84 -19.12
CA TYR A 322 -5.87 -12.01 -19.23
C TYR A 322 -6.25 -10.53 -19.24
N GLY A 323 -5.28 -9.71 -18.91
CA GLY A 323 -5.52 -8.28 -18.82
C GLY A 323 -4.32 -7.54 -18.24
N PHE A 324 -4.59 -6.38 -17.71
CA PHE A 324 -3.56 -5.58 -17.07
C PHE A 324 -4.15 -4.70 -15.95
N ASN A 325 -3.32 -4.42 -14.95
CA ASN A 325 -3.54 -3.34 -14.01
C ASN A 325 -2.71 -2.14 -14.45
N VAL A 326 -3.25 -0.95 -14.31
CA VAL A 326 -2.56 0.32 -14.52
C VAL A 326 -2.66 1.16 -13.26
N ASP A 327 -1.58 1.88 -12.95
CA ASP A 327 -1.51 2.72 -11.77
C ASP A 327 -0.63 3.93 -12.06
N PHE A 328 -1.11 5.11 -11.74
CA PHE A 328 -0.38 6.35 -11.82
C PHE A 328 -0.53 7.14 -10.54
N LEU A 329 0.59 7.44 -9.91
CA LEU A 329 0.68 8.25 -8.71
C LEU A 329 1.56 9.47 -8.96
N SER A 330 1.04 10.64 -8.66
CA SER A 330 1.83 11.87 -8.49
C SER A 330 1.62 12.37 -7.08
N ASN A 331 2.69 12.42 -6.29
CA ASN A 331 2.58 12.89 -4.92
C ASN A 331 3.74 13.81 -4.52
N LYS A 332 3.42 14.77 -3.67
CA LYS A 332 4.35 15.67 -3.01
C LYS A 332 4.12 15.57 -1.51
N TYR A 333 5.14 15.19 -0.75
CA TYR A 333 5.03 15.01 0.68
C TYR A 333 6.30 15.41 1.41
N GLY A 334 6.12 15.79 2.67
CA GLY A 334 7.24 16.05 3.56
C GLY A 334 7.71 14.77 4.24
N ASP A 335 8.98 14.73 4.56
CA ASP A 335 9.61 13.59 5.24
C ASP A 335 10.08 14.05 6.62
N PHE A 336 9.21 13.85 7.62
CA PHE A 336 9.51 14.17 9.00
C PHE A 336 10.14 12.95 9.68
N PHE A 337 11.44 12.96 9.83
CA PHE A 337 12.16 11.80 10.36
C PHE A 337 12.55 11.99 11.84
N ILE A 338 13.23 13.07 12.17
CA ILE A 338 13.67 13.38 13.54
C ILE A 338 13.23 14.81 13.89
N TRP A 339 12.72 15.01 15.09
CA TRP A 339 12.43 16.35 15.61
C TRP A 339 13.72 17.11 15.92
N ARG A 340 13.61 18.44 15.94
CA ARG A 340 14.73 19.34 16.21
C ARG A 340 15.20 19.23 17.66
N SER A 341 14.28 19.25 18.60
CA SER A 341 14.54 19.10 20.02
C SER A 341 13.25 18.70 20.75
N PRO A 342 13.30 18.22 22.00
CA PRO A 342 12.10 17.93 22.77
C PRO A 342 11.14 19.11 22.89
N GLY A 343 11.64 20.35 23.02
CA GLY A 343 10.84 21.58 23.05
C GLY A 343 10.34 22.04 21.66
N GLU A 344 10.86 21.47 20.59
CA GLU A 344 10.47 21.76 19.19
C GLU A 344 10.06 20.48 18.46
N ALA A 345 9.24 19.65 19.10
CA ALA A 345 8.86 18.32 18.61
C ALA A 345 8.08 18.34 17.27
N TYR A 346 7.51 19.47 16.89
CA TYR A 346 6.79 19.65 15.63
C TYR A 346 7.65 20.24 14.50
N ARG A 347 8.91 20.49 14.75
CA ARG A 347 9.90 20.93 13.76
C ARG A 347 10.86 19.80 13.42
N PRO A 348 11.16 19.54 12.15
CA PRO A 348 12.17 18.56 11.78
C PRO A 348 13.56 19.08 12.15
N SER A 349 14.47 18.16 12.40
CA SER A 349 15.89 18.48 12.46
C SER A 349 16.34 19.12 11.15
N PRO A 350 17.21 20.15 11.17
CA PRO A 350 17.71 20.77 9.95
C PRO A 350 18.35 19.79 8.97
N PHE A 351 18.95 18.72 9.49
CA PHE A 351 19.56 17.66 8.67
C PHE A 351 18.56 16.78 7.92
N THR A 352 17.35 16.65 8.44
CA THR A 352 16.30 15.76 7.92
C THR A 352 15.11 16.54 7.38
N ASN A 353 15.23 17.85 7.22
CA ASN A 353 14.19 18.72 6.68
C ASN A 353 14.14 18.55 5.15
N MET A 354 13.40 17.55 4.68
CA MET A 354 13.31 17.20 3.27
C MET A 354 11.85 17.04 2.85
N GLY A 355 11.56 17.45 1.62
CA GLY A 355 10.34 17.07 0.92
C GLY A 355 10.67 16.10 -0.21
N ARG A 356 9.67 15.42 -0.70
CA ARG A 356 9.78 14.53 -1.86
C ARG A 356 8.65 14.82 -2.85
N GLU A 357 9.01 14.80 -4.12
CA GLU A 357 8.06 14.76 -5.23
C GLU A 357 8.29 13.47 -5.99
N SER A 358 7.26 12.65 -6.08
CA SER A 358 7.34 11.32 -6.67
C SER A 358 6.26 11.17 -7.74
N ASN A 359 6.67 10.74 -8.92
CA ASN A 359 5.79 10.37 -10.02
C ASN A 359 6.06 8.92 -10.39
N ASN A 360 5.07 8.07 -10.17
CA ASN A 360 5.17 6.64 -10.40
C ASN A 360 4.13 6.21 -11.43
N PHE A 361 4.55 5.36 -12.34
CA PHE A 361 3.67 4.73 -13.31
C PHE A 361 3.98 3.24 -13.38
N ARG A 362 2.94 2.41 -13.35
CA ARG A 362 3.07 0.95 -13.48
C ARG A 362 1.98 0.38 -14.37
N ILE A 363 2.39 -0.62 -15.14
CA ILE A 363 1.48 -1.51 -15.86
C ILE A 363 1.86 -2.93 -15.48
N ASP A 364 0.89 -3.69 -15.00
CA ASP A 364 1.06 -5.08 -14.60
C ASP A 364 0.20 -5.99 -15.52
N PRO A 365 0.70 -6.45 -16.68
CA PRO A 365 0.01 -7.44 -17.49
C PRO A 365 -0.03 -8.78 -16.77
N PHE A 366 -1.14 -9.50 -16.95
CA PHE A 366 -1.31 -10.84 -16.41
C PHE A 366 -2.04 -11.77 -17.37
N PHE A 367 -1.76 -13.04 -17.19
CA PHE A 367 -2.42 -14.14 -17.87
C PHE A 367 -2.66 -15.26 -16.88
N ASN A 368 -3.91 -15.76 -16.80
CA ASN A 368 -4.29 -16.89 -15.97
C ASN A 368 -4.96 -17.94 -16.85
N PHE A 369 -4.54 -19.18 -16.67
CA PHE A 369 -5.13 -20.34 -17.33
C PHE A 369 -5.32 -21.45 -16.30
N THR A 370 -6.54 -21.97 -16.18
CA THR A 370 -6.88 -23.08 -15.29
C THR A 370 -7.56 -24.18 -16.10
N ASN A 371 -7.06 -25.40 -15.96
CA ASN A 371 -7.66 -26.60 -16.52
C ASN A 371 -8.08 -27.53 -15.38
N PRO A 372 -9.38 -27.51 -15.00
CA PRO A 372 -9.89 -28.36 -13.90
C PRO A 372 -9.77 -29.85 -14.21
N GLU A 373 -9.92 -30.27 -15.48
CA GLU A 373 -9.81 -31.69 -15.87
C GLU A 373 -8.44 -32.28 -15.54
N ARG A 374 -7.39 -31.45 -15.68
CA ARG A 374 -5.99 -31.85 -15.41
C ARG A 374 -5.54 -31.41 -14.02
N GLY A 375 -6.36 -30.71 -13.26
CA GLY A 375 -5.99 -30.10 -11.97
C GLY A 375 -4.83 -29.11 -12.08
N THR A 376 -4.67 -28.43 -13.22
CA THR A 376 -3.54 -27.51 -13.44
C THR A 376 -4.00 -26.06 -13.51
N SER A 377 -3.22 -25.16 -12.88
CA SER A 377 -3.40 -23.72 -12.96
C SER A 377 -2.08 -23.02 -13.24
N HIS A 378 -2.08 -22.12 -14.21
CA HIS A 378 -0.92 -21.35 -14.62
C HIS A 378 -1.23 -19.87 -14.49
N LYS A 379 -0.36 -19.14 -13.80
CA LYS A 379 -0.45 -17.69 -13.63
C LYS A 379 0.87 -17.05 -14.07
N VAL A 380 0.79 -16.13 -15.02
CA VAL A 380 1.93 -15.33 -15.49
C VAL A 380 1.61 -13.87 -15.22
N LYS A 381 2.53 -13.17 -14.59
CA LYS A 381 2.44 -11.73 -14.35
C LYS A 381 3.74 -11.06 -14.73
N GLY A 382 3.63 -9.89 -15.32
CA GLY A 382 4.75 -9.01 -15.63
C GLY A 382 4.56 -7.65 -14.98
N ARG A 383 5.61 -6.85 -14.89
CA ARG A 383 5.54 -5.46 -14.47
C ARG A 383 6.45 -4.59 -15.30
N PHE A 384 5.88 -3.50 -15.81
CA PHE A 384 6.62 -2.32 -16.20
C PHE A 384 6.42 -1.25 -15.12
N TYR A 385 7.53 -0.72 -14.60
CA TYR A 385 7.51 0.29 -13.56
C TYR A 385 8.45 1.44 -13.92
N TYR A 386 7.91 2.64 -13.87
CA TYR A 386 8.66 3.89 -13.99
C TYR A 386 8.48 4.70 -12.71
N SER A 387 9.57 5.22 -12.16
CA SER A 387 9.56 6.10 -11.00
C SER A 387 10.52 7.26 -11.23
N ALA A 388 10.03 8.46 -10.94
CA ALA A 388 10.84 9.67 -10.89
C ALA A 388 10.65 10.30 -9.51
N ASP A 389 11.67 10.19 -8.67
CA ASP A 389 11.66 10.70 -7.30
C ASP A 389 12.65 11.83 -7.17
N ASN A 390 12.17 13.02 -6.81
CA ASN A 390 12.97 14.20 -6.55
C ASN A 390 12.94 14.52 -5.05
N VAL A 391 14.11 14.74 -4.46
CA VAL A 391 14.25 15.26 -3.11
C VAL A 391 14.24 16.79 -3.19
N VAL A 392 13.23 17.39 -2.54
CA VAL A 392 13.12 18.84 -2.43
C VAL A 392 13.66 19.24 -1.07
N ARG A 393 14.78 19.94 -1.04
CA ARG A 393 15.30 20.54 0.18
C ARG A 393 14.71 21.93 0.32
N PRO A 394 14.23 22.31 1.52
CA PRO A 394 13.87 23.70 1.77
C PRO A 394 15.09 24.59 1.52
N THR A 395 14.85 25.79 1.02
CA THR A 395 15.88 26.81 0.75
C THR A 395 16.61 27.32 2.00
N GLN A 396 16.17 26.96 3.19
CA GLN A 396 16.90 27.22 4.43
C GLN A 396 18.00 26.16 4.58
N SER A 397 19.18 26.46 4.12
CA SER A 397 20.40 25.81 4.62
C SER A 397 20.41 25.97 6.14
N ALA A 398 20.47 24.84 6.88
CA ALA A 398 20.76 24.92 8.31
C ALA A 398 22.07 25.71 8.45
N SER A 399 22.05 26.80 9.19
CA SER A 399 23.31 27.50 9.50
C SER A 399 24.18 26.55 10.33
N ILE A 400 25.49 26.67 10.21
CA ILE A 400 26.42 25.90 11.07
C ILE A 400 26.06 26.09 12.54
N THR A 401 25.60 27.27 12.93
CA THR A 401 25.13 27.59 14.28
C THR A 401 23.91 26.76 14.68
N ASP A 402 22.96 26.47 13.76
CA ASP A 402 21.82 25.59 14.03
C ASP A 402 22.26 24.13 14.19
N ILE A 403 23.25 23.71 13.42
CA ILE A 403 23.82 22.35 13.47
C ILE A 403 24.49 22.13 14.83
N LEU A 404 25.36 23.04 15.23
CA LEU A 404 26.13 22.95 16.46
C LEU A 404 25.24 23.08 17.70
N GLY A 405 24.22 23.95 17.68
CA GLY A 405 23.24 24.06 18.75
C GLY A 405 22.46 22.77 18.99
N ASN A 406 22.10 22.05 17.93
CA ASN A 406 21.41 20.76 18.04
C ASN A 406 22.30 19.60 18.54
N MET A 407 23.62 19.73 18.42
CA MET A 407 24.58 18.76 18.95
C MET A 407 24.87 18.96 20.45
N GLY A 408 24.16 19.89 21.12
CA GLY A 408 24.40 20.23 22.52
C GLY A 408 25.69 21.01 22.77
N THR A 409 26.20 21.65 21.73
CA THR A 409 27.42 22.46 21.81
C THR A 409 27.13 23.73 22.63
N ASP A 410 28.08 24.12 23.49
CA ASP A 410 27.97 25.31 24.33
C ASP A 410 27.67 26.56 23.45
N ALA A 411 26.76 27.40 23.91
CA ALA A 411 26.40 28.63 23.21
C ALA A 411 27.60 29.54 22.91
N GLN A 412 28.60 29.52 23.81
CA GLN A 412 29.85 30.28 23.67
C GLN A 412 30.68 29.74 22.44
N VAL A 413 30.76 28.44 22.30
CA VAL A 413 31.44 27.78 21.16
C VAL A 413 30.75 28.14 19.85
N ILE A 414 29.42 28.11 19.82
CA ILE A 414 28.61 28.51 18.67
C ILE A 414 28.88 29.97 18.29
N GLN A 415 28.93 30.83 19.27
CA GLN A 415 29.21 32.26 19.07
C GLN A 415 30.65 32.51 18.55
N ASN A 416 31.63 31.77 19.05
CA ASN A 416 33.02 31.86 18.60
C ASN A 416 33.14 31.43 17.14
N ILE A 417 32.50 30.31 16.75
CA ILE A 417 32.47 29.85 15.35
C ILE A 417 31.76 30.87 14.44
N ALA A 418 30.66 31.45 14.89
CA ALA A 418 29.96 32.50 14.15
C ALA A 418 30.81 33.75 13.95
N ASN A 419 31.78 34.01 14.84
CA ASN A 419 32.74 35.10 14.77
C ASN A 419 34.03 34.73 14.04
N GLY A 420 34.15 33.51 13.47
CA GLY A 420 35.33 33.05 12.75
C GLY A 420 36.42 32.40 13.60
N ASP A 421 36.16 32.11 14.87
CA ASP A 421 37.06 31.38 15.76
C ASP A 421 36.72 29.88 15.76
N TYR A 422 37.50 29.10 15.03
CA TYR A 422 37.31 27.67 14.83
C TYR A 422 38.12 26.80 15.81
N THR A 423 38.90 27.39 16.74
CA THR A 423 39.75 26.67 17.69
C THR A 423 38.94 25.71 18.57
N ALA A 424 37.67 26.04 18.83
CA ALA A 424 36.76 25.19 19.59
C ALA A 424 36.33 23.89 18.86
N LEU A 425 36.57 23.78 17.55
CA LEU A 425 36.32 22.56 16.78
C LEU A 425 37.48 21.56 16.84
N GLN A 426 38.66 21.95 17.30
CA GLN A 426 39.83 21.09 17.35
C GLN A 426 39.64 19.75 18.10
N PRO A 427 38.98 19.72 19.27
CA PRO A 427 38.75 18.44 19.95
C PRO A 427 37.84 17.49 19.16
N LEU A 428 36.86 18.05 18.46
CA LEU A 428 35.90 17.30 17.68
C LEU A 428 36.57 16.73 16.40
N MET A 429 37.36 17.56 15.73
CA MET A 429 38.16 17.14 14.56
C MET A 429 39.18 16.07 14.92
N THR A 430 39.88 16.24 16.08
CA THR A 430 40.86 15.25 16.56
C THR A 430 40.17 13.91 16.84
N GLY A 431 38.96 13.92 17.38
CA GLY A 431 38.15 12.72 17.60
C GLY A 431 37.76 12.01 16.29
N VAL A 432 37.34 12.77 15.29
CA VAL A 432 36.96 12.27 13.96
C VAL A 432 38.19 11.71 13.22
N ILE A 433 39.33 12.40 13.27
CA ILE A 433 40.60 11.96 12.68
C ILE A 433 41.05 10.63 13.29
N LYS A 434 40.98 10.52 14.60
CA LYS A 434 41.35 9.30 15.34
C LYS A 434 40.44 8.11 15.02
N TRP A 435 39.18 8.38 14.71
CA TRP A 435 38.19 7.35 14.37
C TRP A 435 38.29 6.90 12.91
N LEU A 436 38.58 7.81 11.96
CA LEU A 436 38.63 7.51 10.52
C LEU A 436 39.98 6.95 10.04
N GLY A 437 41.08 7.19 10.75
CA GLY A 437 42.43 6.91 10.30
C GLY A 437 42.94 7.91 9.26
N SER A 438 44.26 8.07 9.19
CA SER A 438 44.91 9.10 8.37
C SER A 438 44.67 9.01 6.85
N ASP A 439 44.41 7.80 6.33
CA ASP A 439 44.37 7.52 4.91
C ASP A 439 43.03 7.91 4.23
N LYS A 440 41.98 8.08 5.00
CA LYS A 440 40.65 8.52 4.51
C LYS A 440 40.38 10.00 4.80
N LEU A 441 41.33 10.68 5.46
CA LEU A 441 41.16 12.05 5.85
C LEU A 441 41.20 12.98 4.63
N SER A 442 42.05 12.70 3.63
CA SER A 442 42.14 13.54 2.44
C SER A 442 40.85 13.54 1.63
N ASP A 443 40.24 12.36 1.46
CA ASP A 443 38.97 12.22 0.72
C ASP A 443 37.81 12.91 1.46
N LEU A 444 37.82 12.86 2.80
CA LEU A 444 36.83 13.55 3.62
C LEU A 444 37.06 15.06 3.61
N MET A 445 38.32 15.47 3.68
CA MET A 445 38.74 16.89 3.62
C MET A 445 38.38 17.51 2.28
N ASP A 446 38.63 16.87 1.16
CA ASP A 446 38.22 17.35 -0.16
C ASP A 446 36.69 17.43 -0.32
N GLY A 447 35.95 16.48 0.25
CA GLY A 447 34.47 16.50 0.24
C GLY A 447 33.88 17.56 1.17
N VAL A 448 34.44 17.74 2.35
CA VAL A 448 33.93 18.67 3.39
C VAL A 448 34.46 20.07 3.17
N PHE A 449 35.73 20.24 2.82
CA PHE A 449 36.33 21.57 2.62
C PHE A 449 36.03 22.19 1.25
N GLY A 450 35.85 21.39 0.19
CA GLY A 450 35.26 21.90 -1.05
C GLY A 450 33.82 22.44 -0.88
N SER A 451 33.14 21.98 0.15
CA SER A 451 31.85 22.54 0.58
C SER A 451 32.02 23.74 1.52
N LEU A 452 33.10 23.82 2.30
CA LEU A 452 33.38 24.91 3.26
C LEU A 452 33.82 26.18 2.54
N ASP A 453 34.51 26.11 1.39
CA ASP A 453 34.81 27.26 0.55
C ASP A 453 33.56 28.03 0.10
N ASN A 454 32.43 27.30 -0.06
CA ASN A 454 31.13 27.91 -0.32
C ASN A 454 30.46 28.50 0.94
N ILE A 455 30.86 28.06 2.11
CA ILE A 455 30.26 28.46 3.40
C ILE A 455 31.09 29.60 4.02
N PHE A 456 32.40 29.59 3.79
CA PHE A 456 33.38 30.58 4.28
C PHE A 456 34.21 31.17 3.16
N PRO A 457 33.64 32.03 2.29
CA PRO A 457 34.30 32.52 1.08
C PRO A 457 35.53 33.38 1.31
N ASN A 458 35.87 33.71 2.57
CA ASN A 458 37.02 34.50 2.96
C ASN A 458 38.05 33.73 3.78
N ALA A 459 37.87 32.44 4.02
CA ALA A 459 38.86 31.62 4.72
C ALA A 459 39.99 31.19 3.75
N THR A 460 41.21 31.26 4.19
CA THR A 460 42.36 30.80 3.38
C THR A 460 42.67 29.35 3.69
N THR A 461 43.32 28.64 2.78
CA THR A 461 43.75 27.25 2.97
C THR A 461 44.62 27.06 4.23
N ALA A 462 45.36 28.13 4.64
CA ALA A 462 46.15 28.15 5.87
C ALA A 462 45.26 28.09 7.11
N ASP A 463 44.09 28.71 7.10
CA ASP A 463 43.12 28.69 8.23
C ASP A 463 42.52 27.33 8.43
N TYR A 464 42.52 26.47 7.40
CA TYR A 464 42.03 25.09 7.47
C TYR A 464 43.12 24.09 7.90
N CYS A 465 44.40 24.40 7.64
CA CYS A 465 45.50 23.49 7.98
C CYS A 465 45.99 23.62 9.44
N ASP A 466 45.69 24.74 10.10
CA ASP A 466 46.00 24.98 11.50
C ASP A 466 44.87 24.50 12.44
N LEU A 467 43.77 23.96 11.89
CA LEU A 467 42.69 23.26 12.58
C LEU A 467 42.94 21.76 12.60
#